data_fbf604ed50a200749752dc610d604c00
#
_entry.id   fbf604ed50a200749752dc610d604c00
#
_cell.length_a   1.000
_cell.length_b   1.000
_cell.length_c   1.000
_cell.angle_alpha   90.00
_cell.angle_beta   90.00
_cell.angle_gamma   90.00
#
_symmetry.space_group_name_H-M   'P 1'
#
loop_
_entity.id
_entity.type
_entity.pdbx_description
1 polymer ?
#
loop_
_entity_poly.entity_id
_entity_poly.type
_entity_poly.pdbx_seq_one_letter_code
_entity_poly.pdbx_strand_id
1 'polypeptide(L)'
;GLGTGLTMAAMMGLAAVASATSVPLADVLGDWSRSLLVWTPLAALALVVWVPVARAAHRHPEREEVPEDVTHALPWASATAWLVAAYLTAQSWQFYSALAWLAPTYEAHGWTAREAGLLMAAFTGAQLLSGLAAPTLLDHVPDPRLLLVLAGLLGGAGELGVWLAPDTAPWLWAGLLGAGQGAAFALGLALLVRYAATPRDSARLTAMAFLVSYTAAAFGPAAMGVVEDVTGSFSLVWALLALVMVPQLILSLRLRPDLARVGAQID
;
A
#
# COMPACT_ATOMS: atom_id res chain seq x y z
N GLY A 1 -18.69 -1.57 -0.95
CA GLY A 1 -18.15 -0.51 -1.85
C GLY A 1 -17.93 0.82 -1.16
N LEU A 2 -18.98 1.53 -0.82
CA LEU A 2 -18.89 2.94 -0.34
C LEU A 2 -18.17 3.07 1.00
N GLY A 3 -18.40 2.15 1.94
CA GLY A 3 -17.73 2.15 3.25
C GLY A 3 -16.22 1.93 3.15
N THR A 4 -15.80 0.96 2.33
CA THR A 4 -14.37 0.68 2.11
C THR A 4 -13.67 1.85 1.42
N GLY A 5 -14.33 2.46 0.40
CA GLY A 5 -13.81 3.65 -0.27
C GLY A 5 -13.66 4.83 0.69
N LEU A 6 -14.64 5.10 1.55
CA LEU A 6 -14.58 6.17 2.55
C LEU A 6 -13.45 5.94 3.58
N THR A 7 -13.27 4.70 4.03
CA THR A 7 -12.18 4.34 4.97
C THR A 7 -10.82 4.57 4.32
N MET A 8 -10.64 4.13 3.07
CA MET A 8 -9.39 4.36 2.33
C MET A 8 -9.13 5.84 2.09
N ALA A 9 -10.18 6.60 1.71
CA ALA A 9 -10.06 8.04 1.52
C ALA A 9 -9.67 8.76 2.81
N ALA A 10 -10.27 8.41 3.94
CA ALA A 10 -9.94 8.98 5.24
C ALA A 10 -8.49 8.64 5.64
N MET A 11 -8.07 7.38 5.48
CA MET A 11 -6.72 6.93 5.83
C MET A 11 -5.65 7.66 5.00
N MET A 12 -5.82 7.70 3.68
CA MET A 12 -4.85 8.33 2.77
C MET A 12 -4.89 9.86 2.87
N GLY A 13 -6.07 10.44 3.01
CA GLY A 13 -6.23 11.89 3.20
C GLY A 13 -5.55 12.38 4.48
N LEU A 14 -5.73 11.68 5.61
CA LEU A 14 -5.05 11.99 6.86
C LEU A 14 -3.53 11.80 6.75
N ALA A 15 -3.06 10.78 6.05
CA ALA A 15 -1.63 10.58 5.82
C ALA A 15 -1.02 11.72 5.00
N ALA A 16 -1.72 12.20 3.95
CA ALA A 16 -1.27 13.35 3.16
C ALA A 16 -1.22 14.64 3.99
N VAL A 17 -2.24 14.89 4.82
CA VAL A 17 -2.28 16.04 5.73
C VAL A 17 -1.16 15.94 6.77
N ALA A 18 -0.94 14.76 7.36
CA ALA A 18 0.13 14.55 8.32
C ALA A 18 1.51 14.81 7.70
N SER A 19 1.77 14.28 6.50
CA SER A 19 3.04 14.52 5.78
C SER A 19 3.30 15.99 5.50
N ALA A 20 2.27 16.74 5.09
CA ALA A 20 2.40 18.17 4.78
C ALA A 20 2.58 19.05 6.02
N THR A 21 2.04 18.62 7.17
CA THR A 21 1.97 19.48 8.37
C THR A 21 2.97 19.11 9.46
N SER A 22 3.59 17.93 9.43
CA SER A 22 4.47 17.45 10.51
C SER A 22 5.69 18.36 10.71
N VAL A 23 6.36 18.80 9.64
CA VAL A 23 7.52 19.70 9.73
C VAL A 23 7.10 21.10 10.21
N PRO A 24 6.12 21.79 9.60
CA PRO A 24 5.63 23.07 10.11
C PRO A 24 5.20 23.04 11.58
N LEU A 25 4.58 21.95 12.02
CA LEU A 25 4.18 21.77 13.43
C LEU A 25 5.41 21.60 14.33
N ALA A 26 6.42 20.85 13.91
CA ALA A 26 7.66 20.70 14.66
C ALA A 26 8.40 22.02 14.80
N ASP A 27 8.44 22.84 13.74
CA ASP A 27 9.05 24.17 13.75
C ASP A 27 8.34 25.12 14.73
N VAL A 28 7.01 25.16 14.71
CA VAL A 28 6.21 26.02 15.59
C VAL A 28 6.27 25.57 17.05
N LEU A 29 6.30 24.26 17.31
CA LEU A 29 6.30 23.70 18.66
C LEU A 29 7.71 23.51 19.24
N GLY A 30 8.73 23.70 18.41
CA GLY A 30 10.15 23.60 18.79
C GLY A 30 10.64 22.18 19.08
N ASP A 31 9.80 21.15 18.81
CA ASP A 31 10.14 19.77 19.06
C ASP A 31 9.27 18.82 18.21
N TRP A 32 9.92 17.84 17.60
CA TRP A 32 9.24 16.83 16.77
C TRP A 32 8.27 15.95 17.58
N SER A 33 8.57 15.64 18.84
CA SER A 33 7.72 14.82 19.69
C SER A 33 6.41 15.55 20.04
N ARG A 34 6.45 16.88 20.21
CA ARG A 34 5.24 17.70 20.37
C ARG A 34 4.40 17.75 19.11
N SER A 35 5.02 17.79 17.95
CA SER A 35 4.32 17.67 16.66
C SER A 35 3.50 16.37 16.57
N LEU A 36 4.04 15.24 17.02
CA LEU A 36 3.30 13.98 17.10
C LEU A 36 2.15 14.02 18.10
N LEU A 37 2.32 14.70 19.23
CA LEU A 37 1.25 14.82 20.25
C LEU A 37 0.00 15.57 19.74
N VAL A 38 0.13 16.43 18.73
CA VAL A 38 -1.01 17.13 18.11
C VAL A 38 -2.04 16.15 17.52
N TRP A 39 -1.61 14.96 17.13
CA TRP A 39 -2.49 13.92 16.56
C TRP A 39 -3.20 13.06 17.62
N THR A 40 -2.77 13.16 18.90
CA THR A 40 -3.35 12.40 20.01
C THR A 40 -4.85 12.66 20.23
N PRO A 41 -5.37 13.91 20.14
CA PRO A 41 -6.80 14.16 20.27
C PRO A 41 -7.63 13.45 19.20
N LEU A 42 -7.10 13.32 17.97
CA LEU A 42 -7.78 12.60 16.89
C LEU A 42 -7.85 11.10 17.20
N ALA A 43 -6.76 10.51 17.72
CA ALA A 43 -6.74 9.11 18.15
C ALA A 43 -7.69 8.89 19.34
N ALA A 44 -7.72 9.80 20.29
CA ALA A 44 -8.66 9.76 21.42
C ALA A 44 -10.13 9.85 20.96
N LEU A 45 -10.43 10.73 20.00
CA LEU A 45 -11.76 10.83 19.39
C LEU A 45 -12.15 9.51 18.71
N ALA A 46 -11.26 8.93 17.93
CA ALA A 46 -11.48 7.63 17.28
C ALA A 46 -11.80 6.55 18.33
N LEU A 47 -11.05 6.50 19.43
CA LEU A 47 -11.32 5.57 20.54
C LEU A 47 -12.69 5.79 21.17
N VAL A 48 -13.05 7.04 21.44
CA VAL A 48 -14.37 7.40 22.02
C VAL A 48 -15.52 6.96 21.12
N VAL A 49 -15.38 7.15 19.80
CA VAL A 49 -16.38 6.69 18.81
C VAL A 49 -16.43 5.18 18.69
N TRP A 50 -15.27 4.50 18.75
CA TRP A 50 -15.18 3.06 18.53
C TRP A 50 -15.64 2.22 19.73
N VAL A 51 -15.42 2.67 20.96
CA VAL A 51 -15.79 1.95 22.18
C VAL A 51 -17.28 1.61 22.24
N PRO A 52 -18.25 2.53 21.99
CA PRO A 52 -19.67 2.18 22.00
C PRO A 52 -20.05 1.23 20.85
N VAL A 53 -19.42 1.36 19.67
CA VAL A 53 -19.65 0.47 18.54
C VAL A 53 -19.19 -0.95 18.88
N ALA A 54 -17.99 -1.10 19.45
CA ALA A 54 -17.47 -2.38 19.89
C ALA A 54 -18.34 -3.02 20.98
N ARG A 55 -18.81 -2.22 21.95
CA ARG A 55 -19.74 -2.70 23.00
C ARG A 55 -21.08 -3.13 22.43
N ALA A 56 -21.62 -2.42 21.43
CA ALA A 56 -22.86 -2.79 20.77
C ALA A 56 -22.70 -4.11 20.00
N ALA A 57 -21.60 -4.28 19.27
CA ALA A 57 -21.28 -5.52 18.56
C ALA A 57 -21.16 -6.75 19.49
N HIS A 58 -20.63 -6.55 20.72
CA HIS A 58 -20.55 -7.62 21.70
C HIS A 58 -21.90 -7.98 22.33
N ARG A 59 -22.87 -7.04 22.34
CA ARG A 59 -24.22 -7.27 22.89
C ARG A 59 -25.14 -8.02 21.93
N HIS A 60 -24.86 -7.95 20.64
CA HIS A 60 -25.56 -8.67 19.60
C HIS A 60 -24.56 -9.56 18.86
N PRO A 61 -24.13 -10.66 19.48
CA PRO A 61 -23.41 -11.65 18.72
C PRO A 61 -24.46 -12.28 17.78
N GLU A 62 -24.63 -11.74 16.57
CA GLU A 62 -25.04 -12.56 15.45
C GLU A 62 -23.90 -13.55 15.23
N ARG A 63 -23.85 -14.56 16.09
CA ARG A 63 -23.12 -15.77 15.83
C ARG A 63 -23.81 -16.37 14.62
N GLU A 64 -23.35 -16.06 13.44
CA GLU A 64 -23.32 -17.07 12.40
C GLU A 64 -22.65 -18.26 13.11
N GLU A 65 -23.42 -19.29 13.41
CA GLU A 65 -22.89 -20.57 13.88
C GLU A 65 -21.95 -21.05 12.80
N VAL A 66 -20.66 -20.73 13.00
CA VAL A 66 -19.61 -21.25 12.14
C VAL A 66 -19.59 -22.75 12.42
N PRO A 67 -19.98 -23.61 11.46
CA PRO A 67 -19.96 -25.05 11.67
C PRO A 67 -18.59 -25.44 12.20
N GLU A 68 -18.55 -26.24 13.29
CA GLU A 68 -17.32 -26.67 13.97
C GLU A 68 -16.33 -27.41 13.05
N ASP A 69 -16.82 -27.92 11.94
CA ASP A 69 -16.08 -28.75 10.96
C ASP A 69 -15.22 -27.95 9.96
N VAL A 70 -15.13 -26.64 10.12
CA VAL A 70 -14.44 -25.85 9.11
C VAL A 70 -13.02 -25.53 9.53
N THR A 71 -12.08 -26.17 8.87
CA THR A 71 -10.65 -25.86 9.01
C THR A 71 -10.39 -24.37 8.80
N HIS A 72 -9.88 -23.71 9.85
CA HIS A 72 -9.43 -22.31 9.81
C HIS A 72 -8.08 -22.15 9.06
N ALA A 73 -7.62 -23.20 8.36
CA ALA A 73 -6.34 -23.22 7.70
C ALA A 73 -6.26 -22.18 6.59
N LEU A 74 -5.17 -21.43 6.57
CA LEU A 74 -4.85 -20.51 5.49
C LEU A 74 -4.58 -21.29 4.19
N PRO A 75 -4.81 -20.71 2.99
CA PRO A 75 -4.73 -21.43 1.72
C PRO A 75 -3.28 -21.62 1.21
N TRP A 76 -2.40 -22.16 2.07
CA TRP A 76 -0.97 -22.37 1.77
C TRP A 76 -0.71 -23.27 0.55
N ALA A 77 -1.62 -24.20 0.26
CA ALA A 77 -1.49 -25.11 -0.88
C ALA A 77 -1.93 -24.49 -2.21
N SER A 78 -2.55 -23.29 -2.20
CA SER A 78 -3.09 -22.67 -3.41
C SER A 78 -2.02 -21.84 -4.14
N ALA A 79 -1.71 -22.21 -5.38
CA ALA A 79 -0.81 -21.45 -6.24
C ALA A 79 -1.35 -20.03 -6.52
N THR A 80 -2.67 -19.88 -6.68
CA THR A 80 -3.31 -18.57 -6.87
C THR A 80 -3.14 -17.70 -5.63
N ALA A 81 -3.27 -18.27 -4.42
CA ALA A 81 -3.06 -17.52 -3.19
C ALA A 81 -1.61 -16.99 -3.09
N TRP A 82 -0.63 -17.80 -3.46
CA TRP A 82 0.77 -17.38 -3.51
C TRP A 82 1.05 -16.32 -4.56
N LEU A 83 0.41 -16.38 -5.74
CA LEU A 83 0.56 -15.34 -6.77
C LEU A 83 0.03 -13.99 -6.28
N VAL A 84 -1.15 -13.97 -5.64
CA VAL A 84 -1.72 -12.75 -5.06
C VAL A 84 -0.87 -12.24 -3.91
N ALA A 85 -0.42 -13.11 -3.01
CA ALA A 85 0.45 -12.74 -1.91
C ALA A 85 1.79 -12.18 -2.41
N ALA A 86 2.42 -12.80 -3.41
CA ALA A 86 3.66 -12.34 -3.99
C ALA A 86 3.51 -10.97 -4.68
N TYR A 87 2.40 -10.74 -5.40
CA TYR A 87 2.10 -9.44 -5.99
C TYR A 87 1.98 -8.35 -4.92
N LEU A 88 1.19 -8.61 -3.87
CA LEU A 88 1.05 -7.67 -2.74
C LEU A 88 2.36 -7.49 -1.98
N THR A 89 3.21 -8.52 -1.90
CA THR A 89 4.55 -8.41 -1.30
C THR A 89 5.43 -7.45 -2.07
N ALA A 90 5.53 -7.61 -3.39
CA ALA A 90 6.32 -6.72 -4.23
C ALA A 90 5.82 -5.28 -4.17
N GLN A 91 4.50 -5.08 -4.22
CA GLN A 91 3.87 -3.77 -4.10
C GLN A 91 4.14 -3.13 -2.73
N SER A 92 3.91 -3.87 -1.63
CA SER A 92 4.09 -3.33 -0.27
C SER A 92 5.56 -3.04 0.04
N TRP A 93 6.48 -3.88 -0.43
CA TRP A 93 7.92 -3.64 -0.31
C TRP A 93 8.33 -2.30 -0.93
N GLN A 94 7.91 -2.06 -2.17
CA GLN A 94 8.20 -0.81 -2.88
C GLN A 94 7.54 0.38 -2.19
N PHE A 95 6.26 0.25 -1.82
CA PHE A 95 5.52 1.32 -1.17
C PHE A 95 6.16 1.77 0.14
N TYR A 96 6.43 0.85 1.08
CA TYR A 96 7.01 1.21 2.37
C TYR A 96 8.46 1.71 2.24
N SER A 97 9.23 1.17 1.29
CA SER A 97 10.56 1.68 1.00
C SER A 97 10.52 3.09 0.40
N ALA A 98 9.64 3.34 -0.57
CA ALA A 98 9.46 4.67 -1.13
C ALA A 98 8.97 5.69 -0.08
N LEU A 99 8.02 5.27 0.79
CA LEU A 99 7.52 6.10 1.89
C LEU A 99 8.64 6.51 2.85
N ALA A 100 9.59 5.62 3.12
CA ALA A 100 10.71 5.90 4.02
C ALA A 100 11.82 6.73 3.36
N TRP A 101 12.07 6.52 2.06
CA TRP A 101 13.30 7.03 1.42
C TRP A 101 13.09 8.17 0.43
N LEU A 102 11.85 8.49 0.04
CA LEU A 102 11.59 9.58 -0.91
C LEU A 102 12.00 10.94 -0.33
N ALA A 103 11.55 11.29 0.87
CA ALA A 103 11.90 12.58 1.48
C ALA A 103 13.41 12.68 1.78
N PRO A 104 14.07 11.70 2.44
CA PRO A 104 15.52 11.74 2.67
C PRO A 104 16.34 11.87 1.38
N THR A 105 15.89 11.27 0.27
CA THR A 105 16.55 11.42 -1.03
C THR A 105 16.58 12.89 -1.46
N TYR A 106 15.46 13.60 -1.40
CA TYR A 106 15.42 15.01 -1.81
C TYR A 106 16.08 15.94 -0.80
N GLU A 107 16.06 15.61 0.48
CA GLU A 107 16.87 16.34 1.48
C GLU A 107 18.37 16.23 1.19
N ALA A 108 18.84 15.05 0.77
CA ALA A 108 20.23 14.87 0.33
C ALA A 108 20.56 15.64 -0.97
N HIS A 109 19.54 15.93 -1.80
CA HIS A 109 19.64 16.82 -2.97
C HIS A 109 19.52 18.31 -2.61
N GLY A 110 19.55 18.67 -1.32
CA GLY A 110 19.54 20.06 -0.85
C GLY A 110 18.16 20.68 -0.65
N TRP A 111 17.09 19.88 -0.73
CA TRP A 111 15.75 20.36 -0.40
C TRP A 111 15.61 20.55 1.11
N THR A 112 14.80 21.51 1.50
CA THR A 112 14.40 21.65 2.89
C THR A 112 13.45 20.52 3.30
N ALA A 113 13.44 20.14 4.58
CA ALA A 113 12.50 19.14 5.11
C ALA A 113 11.03 19.51 4.82
N ARG A 114 10.73 20.81 4.74
CA ARG A 114 9.39 21.30 4.37
C ARG A 114 9.05 20.97 2.91
N GLU A 115 9.95 21.21 1.98
CA GLU A 115 9.75 20.89 0.55
C GLU A 115 9.63 19.38 0.34
N ALA A 116 10.48 18.59 0.99
CA ALA A 116 10.42 17.13 0.96
C ALA A 116 9.11 16.61 1.56
N GLY A 117 8.62 17.21 2.65
CA GLY A 117 7.31 16.90 3.23
C GLY A 117 6.14 17.21 2.30
N LEU A 118 6.20 18.31 1.55
CA LEU A 118 5.20 18.65 0.52
C LEU A 118 5.25 17.65 -0.65
N LEU A 119 6.44 17.22 -1.06
CA LEU A 119 6.59 16.19 -2.08
C LEU A 119 5.96 14.86 -1.64
N MET A 120 6.14 14.48 -0.38
CA MET A 120 5.48 13.32 0.22
C MET A 120 3.94 13.47 0.25
N ALA A 121 3.43 14.68 0.50
CA ALA A 121 2.00 14.95 0.43
C ALA A 121 1.47 14.79 -1.01
N ALA A 122 2.23 15.23 -2.03
CA ALA A 122 1.89 15.02 -3.43
C ALA A 122 1.88 13.52 -3.80
N PHE A 123 2.89 12.76 -3.37
CA PHE A 123 2.95 11.31 -3.51
C PHE A 123 1.69 10.64 -2.91
N THR A 124 1.37 10.97 -1.65
CA THR A 124 0.22 10.39 -0.94
C THR A 124 -1.11 10.83 -1.54
N GLY A 125 -1.21 12.08 -2.00
CA GLY A 125 -2.38 12.60 -2.70
C GLY A 125 -2.64 11.88 -4.03
N ALA A 126 -1.60 11.67 -4.83
CA ALA A 126 -1.69 10.88 -6.07
C ALA A 126 -2.10 9.43 -5.81
N GLN A 127 -1.55 8.83 -4.73
CA GLN A 127 -1.92 7.50 -4.26
C GLN A 127 -3.41 7.40 -3.90
N LEU A 128 -3.93 8.38 -3.16
CA LEU A 128 -5.36 8.45 -2.82
C LEU A 128 -6.22 8.48 -4.08
N LEU A 129 -5.93 9.38 -5.00
CA LEU A 129 -6.74 9.56 -6.22
C LEU A 129 -6.75 8.29 -7.07
N SER A 130 -5.60 7.68 -7.31
CA SER A 130 -5.49 6.46 -8.10
C SER A 130 -6.09 5.25 -7.38
N GLY A 131 -5.92 5.15 -6.06
CA GLY A 131 -6.51 4.10 -5.23
C GLY A 131 -8.04 4.11 -5.25
N LEU A 132 -8.66 5.28 -5.33
CA LEU A 132 -10.11 5.41 -5.50
C LEU A 132 -10.57 5.12 -6.94
N ALA A 133 -9.78 5.54 -7.94
CA ALA A 133 -10.13 5.36 -9.35
C ALA A 133 -9.93 3.93 -9.85
N ALA A 134 -8.88 3.23 -9.42
CA ALA A 134 -8.50 1.94 -9.98
C ALA A 134 -9.57 0.84 -9.80
N PRO A 135 -10.26 0.68 -8.65
CA PRO A 135 -11.32 -0.31 -8.51
C PRO A 135 -12.51 -0.04 -9.45
N THR A 136 -12.87 1.25 -9.65
CA THR A 136 -13.98 1.60 -10.56
C THR A 136 -13.64 1.29 -12.02
N LEU A 137 -12.38 1.44 -12.41
CA LEU A 137 -11.91 1.06 -13.74
C LEU A 137 -11.91 -0.46 -13.92
N LEU A 138 -11.60 -1.21 -12.85
CA LEU A 138 -11.59 -2.67 -12.88
C LEU A 138 -12.97 -3.26 -13.20
N ASP A 139 -14.05 -2.62 -12.77
CA ASP A 139 -15.42 -3.05 -13.06
C ASP A 139 -15.75 -2.99 -14.57
N HIS A 140 -15.01 -2.18 -15.34
CA HIS A 140 -15.21 -1.99 -16.78
C HIS A 140 -14.26 -2.81 -17.65
N VAL A 141 -13.29 -3.51 -17.03
CA VAL A 141 -12.26 -4.27 -17.75
C VAL A 141 -12.35 -5.76 -17.40
N PRO A 142 -12.56 -6.64 -18.37
CA PRO A 142 -12.71 -8.09 -18.11
C PRO A 142 -11.41 -8.73 -17.61
N ASP A 143 -10.26 -8.19 -18.02
CA ASP A 143 -8.93 -8.68 -17.67
C ASP A 143 -8.18 -7.69 -16.76
N PRO A 144 -7.95 -8.05 -15.49
CA PRO A 144 -7.27 -7.17 -14.53
C PRO A 144 -5.81 -6.87 -14.89
N ARG A 145 -5.18 -7.71 -15.71
CA ARG A 145 -3.75 -7.61 -16.06
C ARG A 145 -3.38 -6.27 -16.67
N LEU A 146 -4.26 -5.73 -17.52
CA LEU A 146 -4.00 -4.42 -18.13
C LEU A 146 -3.82 -3.33 -17.06
N LEU A 147 -4.74 -3.26 -16.12
CA LEU A 147 -4.69 -2.25 -15.05
C LEU A 147 -3.53 -2.50 -14.07
N LEU A 148 -3.25 -3.78 -13.73
CA LEU A 148 -2.11 -4.15 -12.89
C LEU A 148 -0.77 -3.76 -13.53
N VAL A 149 -0.61 -4.01 -14.83
CA VAL A 149 0.60 -3.64 -15.59
C VAL A 149 0.70 -2.12 -15.71
N LEU A 150 -0.40 -1.42 -16.01
CA LEU A 150 -0.39 0.06 -16.08
C LEU A 150 -0.02 0.68 -14.73
N ALA A 151 -0.57 0.17 -13.62
CA ALA A 151 -0.21 0.62 -12.29
C ALA A 151 1.28 0.38 -11.98
N GLY A 152 1.80 -0.80 -12.34
CA GLY A 152 3.22 -1.12 -12.23
C GLY A 152 4.09 -0.19 -13.07
N LEU A 153 3.73 0.05 -14.33
CA LEU A 153 4.50 0.94 -15.22
C LEU A 153 4.49 2.40 -14.73
N LEU A 154 3.37 2.88 -14.18
CA LEU A 154 3.31 4.22 -13.57
C LEU A 154 4.26 4.32 -12.37
N GLY A 155 4.18 3.36 -11.43
CA GLY A 155 5.07 3.33 -10.28
C GLY A 155 6.55 3.23 -10.69
N GLY A 156 6.86 2.31 -11.60
CA GLY A 156 8.20 2.12 -12.12
C GLY A 156 8.76 3.33 -12.87
N ALA A 157 7.91 4.06 -13.62
CA ALA A 157 8.33 5.32 -14.24
C ALA A 157 8.69 6.38 -13.18
N GLY A 158 7.94 6.42 -12.06
CA GLY A 158 8.28 7.28 -10.92
C GLY A 158 9.61 6.87 -10.28
N GLU A 159 9.83 5.58 -10.00
CA GLU A 159 11.08 5.06 -9.43
C GLU A 159 12.29 5.33 -10.35
N LEU A 160 12.14 5.05 -11.65
CA LEU A 160 13.17 5.34 -12.64
C LEU A 160 13.46 6.84 -12.75
N GLY A 161 12.44 7.69 -12.65
CA GLY A 161 12.58 9.14 -12.65
C GLY A 161 13.39 9.64 -11.46
N VAL A 162 13.07 9.15 -10.25
CA VAL A 162 13.83 9.50 -9.02
C VAL A 162 15.25 8.93 -9.09
N TRP A 163 15.46 7.76 -9.69
CA TRP A 163 16.78 7.18 -9.85
C TRP A 163 17.66 7.94 -10.84
N LEU A 164 17.15 8.14 -12.07
CA LEU A 164 17.97 8.57 -13.21
C LEU A 164 18.02 10.09 -13.39
N ALA A 165 16.98 10.79 -12.93
CA ALA A 165 16.82 12.22 -13.16
C ALA A 165 16.03 12.90 -12.01
N PRO A 166 16.48 12.77 -10.73
CA PRO A 166 15.74 13.25 -9.56
C PRO A 166 15.37 14.72 -9.66
N ASP A 167 16.26 15.56 -10.14
CA ASP A 167 16.11 17.02 -10.12
C ASP A 167 15.34 17.57 -11.32
N THR A 168 15.04 16.76 -12.36
CA THR A 168 14.40 17.26 -13.58
C THR A 168 12.91 17.52 -13.40
N ALA A 169 12.19 16.63 -12.73
CA ALA A 169 10.75 16.75 -12.53
C ALA A 169 10.29 16.06 -11.22
N PRO A 170 10.77 16.49 -10.04
CA PRO A 170 10.52 15.80 -8.76
C PRO A 170 9.05 15.53 -8.48
N TRP A 171 8.21 16.54 -8.70
CA TRP A 171 6.76 16.45 -8.50
C TRP A 171 6.08 15.46 -9.42
N LEU A 172 6.55 15.35 -10.68
CA LEU A 172 6.05 14.36 -11.63
C LEU A 172 6.44 12.94 -11.18
N TRP A 173 7.69 12.75 -10.77
CA TRP A 173 8.17 11.45 -10.30
C TRP A 173 7.42 10.99 -9.06
N ALA A 174 7.25 11.85 -8.06
CA ALA A 174 6.46 11.57 -6.88
C ALA A 174 4.99 11.30 -7.21
N GLY A 175 4.40 12.05 -8.13
CA GLY A 175 3.02 11.86 -8.59
C GLY A 175 2.82 10.52 -9.31
N LEU A 176 3.71 10.15 -10.24
CA LEU A 176 3.67 8.87 -10.95
C LEU A 176 3.87 7.69 -10.00
N LEU A 177 4.84 7.79 -9.10
CA LEU A 177 5.12 6.80 -8.08
C LEU A 177 3.89 6.58 -7.17
N GLY A 178 3.32 7.67 -6.64
CA GLY A 178 2.11 7.62 -5.81
C GLY A 178 0.92 7.05 -6.56
N ALA A 179 0.67 7.50 -7.79
CA ALA A 179 -0.42 7.00 -8.62
C ALA A 179 -0.28 5.51 -8.91
N GLY A 180 0.91 5.05 -9.25
CA GLY A 180 1.21 3.64 -9.49
C GLY A 180 0.98 2.79 -8.24
N GLN A 181 1.53 3.22 -7.09
CA GLN A 181 1.42 2.49 -5.82
C GLN A 181 -0.02 2.44 -5.30
N GLY A 182 -0.79 3.52 -5.40
CA GLY A 182 -2.19 3.57 -4.99
C GLY A 182 -3.08 2.65 -5.83
N ALA A 183 -2.93 2.73 -7.15
CA ALA A 183 -3.65 1.84 -8.06
C ALA A 183 -3.27 0.37 -7.84
N ALA A 184 -1.98 0.06 -7.73
CA ALA A 184 -1.49 -1.31 -7.53
C ALA A 184 -2.01 -1.93 -6.24
N PHE A 185 -2.05 -1.17 -5.14
CA PHE A 185 -2.59 -1.63 -3.86
C PHE A 185 -4.10 -1.88 -3.94
N ALA A 186 -4.87 -0.91 -4.45
CA ALA A 186 -6.32 -1.03 -4.55
C ALA A 186 -6.75 -2.18 -5.47
N LEU A 187 -6.05 -2.36 -6.59
CA LEU A 187 -6.26 -3.53 -7.47
C LEU A 187 -5.88 -4.83 -6.75
N GLY A 188 -4.77 -4.85 -6.00
CA GLY A 188 -4.37 -6.00 -5.18
C GLY A 188 -5.46 -6.43 -4.19
N LEU A 189 -6.10 -5.46 -3.51
CA LEU A 189 -7.26 -5.75 -2.64
C LEU A 189 -8.44 -6.32 -3.42
N ALA A 190 -8.72 -5.82 -4.62
CA ALA A 190 -9.79 -6.35 -5.46
C ALA A 190 -9.51 -7.80 -5.90
N LEU A 191 -8.24 -8.19 -6.11
CA LEU A 191 -7.86 -9.57 -6.43
C LEU A 191 -8.19 -10.54 -5.29
N LEU A 192 -8.12 -10.12 -4.02
CA LEU A 192 -8.46 -10.94 -2.86
C LEU A 192 -9.94 -11.40 -2.87
N VAL A 193 -10.80 -10.56 -3.42
CA VAL A 193 -12.22 -10.91 -3.62
C VAL A 193 -12.40 -11.69 -4.92
N ARG A 194 -11.75 -11.28 -5.99
CA ARG A 194 -11.89 -11.87 -7.32
C ARG A 194 -11.47 -13.34 -7.39
N TYR A 195 -10.38 -13.69 -6.69
CA TYR A 195 -9.82 -15.04 -6.69
C TYR A 195 -10.30 -15.92 -5.53
N ALA A 196 -11.26 -15.47 -4.76
CA ALA A 196 -11.94 -16.30 -3.75
C ALA A 196 -13.21 -16.91 -4.32
N ALA A 197 -13.54 -18.15 -3.91
CA ALA A 197 -14.79 -18.81 -4.27
C ALA A 197 -15.96 -18.29 -3.41
N THR A 198 -15.70 -18.01 -2.13
CA THR A 198 -16.67 -17.54 -1.16
C THR A 198 -16.14 -16.32 -0.37
N PRO A 199 -16.99 -15.53 0.30
CA PRO A 199 -16.53 -14.45 1.20
C PRO A 199 -15.57 -14.94 2.28
N ARG A 200 -15.75 -16.17 2.76
CA ARG A 200 -14.88 -16.82 3.74
C ARG A 200 -13.49 -17.10 3.16
N ASP A 201 -13.42 -17.61 1.95
CA ASP A 201 -12.15 -17.85 1.27
C ASP A 201 -11.43 -16.53 0.97
N SER A 202 -12.16 -15.45 0.69
CA SER A 202 -11.60 -14.11 0.59
C SER A 202 -10.98 -13.65 1.90
N ALA A 203 -11.62 -13.87 3.03
CA ALA A 203 -11.05 -13.54 4.35
C ALA A 203 -9.76 -14.34 4.63
N ARG A 204 -9.75 -15.65 4.32
CA ARG A 204 -8.58 -16.53 4.50
C ARG A 204 -7.43 -16.13 3.57
N LEU A 205 -7.75 -15.82 2.30
CA LEU A 205 -6.78 -15.33 1.32
C LEU A 205 -6.20 -13.98 1.75
N THR A 206 -7.04 -13.07 2.25
CA THR A 206 -6.61 -11.76 2.78
C THR A 206 -5.66 -11.94 3.97
N ALA A 207 -6.01 -12.80 4.91
CA ALA A 207 -5.18 -13.06 6.09
C ALA A 207 -3.79 -13.62 5.70
N MET A 208 -3.75 -14.60 4.78
CA MET A 208 -2.49 -15.14 4.26
C MET A 208 -1.68 -14.08 3.50
N ALA A 209 -2.31 -13.39 2.56
CA ALA A 209 -1.65 -12.42 1.71
C ALA A 209 -1.06 -11.27 2.54
N PHE A 210 -1.79 -10.76 3.54
CA PHE A 210 -1.30 -9.69 4.41
C PHE A 210 -0.20 -10.17 5.36
N LEU A 211 -0.34 -11.38 5.92
CA LEU A 211 0.71 -11.96 6.75
C LEU A 211 2.02 -12.04 5.97
N VAL A 212 2.00 -12.58 4.76
CA VAL A 212 3.20 -12.74 3.93
C VAL A 212 3.73 -11.38 3.47
N SER A 213 2.85 -10.53 2.91
CA SER A 213 3.28 -9.26 2.30
C SER A 213 3.80 -8.26 3.32
N TYR A 214 3.12 -8.07 4.45
CA TYR A 214 3.58 -7.12 5.46
C TYR A 214 4.78 -7.61 6.26
N THR A 215 4.89 -8.93 6.51
CA THR A 215 6.10 -9.48 7.12
C THR A 215 7.32 -9.22 6.23
N ALA A 216 7.22 -9.48 4.92
CA ALA A 216 8.30 -9.19 4.01
C ALA A 216 8.55 -7.68 3.86
N ALA A 217 7.50 -6.88 3.70
CA ALA A 217 7.61 -5.44 3.51
C ALA A 217 8.20 -4.68 4.71
N ALA A 218 8.08 -5.24 5.93
CA ALA A 218 8.71 -4.66 7.12
C ALA A 218 10.24 -4.58 7.01
N PHE A 219 10.85 -5.46 6.21
CA PHE A 219 12.30 -5.44 5.96
C PHE A 219 12.70 -4.47 4.84
N GLY A 220 11.76 -4.03 3.99
CA GLY A 220 12.05 -3.18 2.84
C GLY A 220 12.79 -1.90 3.19
N PRO A 221 12.21 -1.02 4.03
CA PRO A 221 12.87 0.23 4.44
C PRO A 221 14.23 0.00 5.11
N ALA A 222 14.34 -1.01 5.98
CA ALA A 222 15.58 -1.34 6.68
C ALA A 222 16.66 -1.87 5.71
N ALA A 223 16.29 -2.73 4.76
CA ALA A 223 17.21 -3.23 3.75
C ALA A 223 17.76 -2.09 2.87
N MET A 224 16.88 -1.15 2.47
CA MET A 224 17.29 0.04 1.72
C MET A 224 18.16 0.97 2.58
N GLY A 225 17.92 1.06 3.89
CA GLY A 225 18.78 1.79 4.83
C GLY A 225 20.18 1.21 4.91
N VAL A 226 20.31 -0.10 5.03
CA VAL A 226 21.62 -0.76 4.99
C VAL A 226 22.34 -0.48 3.68
N VAL A 227 21.64 -0.45 2.55
CA VAL A 227 22.24 -0.10 1.25
C VAL A 227 22.75 1.32 1.28
N GLU A 228 21.99 2.27 1.78
CA GLU A 228 22.41 3.68 1.90
C GLU A 228 23.58 3.82 2.88
N ASP A 229 23.49 3.26 4.09
CA ASP A 229 24.54 3.31 5.11
C ASP A 229 25.89 2.76 4.63
N VAL A 230 25.87 1.67 3.85
CA VAL A 230 27.10 1.02 3.35
C VAL A 230 27.68 1.73 2.13
N THR A 231 26.82 2.28 1.28
CA THR A 231 27.24 2.81 -0.04
C THR A 231 27.25 4.34 -0.10
N GLY A 232 26.55 5.02 0.82
CA GLY A 232 26.31 6.46 0.78
C GLY A 232 25.46 6.87 -0.44
N SER A 233 24.68 5.96 -1.02
CA SER A 233 24.07 6.17 -2.33
C SER A 233 22.56 5.97 -2.34
N PHE A 234 21.81 7.06 -2.32
CA PHE A 234 20.37 7.06 -2.60
C PHE A 234 20.05 6.57 -4.03
N SER A 235 20.94 6.84 -4.99
CA SER A 235 20.78 6.33 -6.36
C SER A 235 20.69 4.81 -6.40
N LEU A 236 21.51 4.09 -5.61
CA LEU A 236 21.47 2.62 -5.56
C LEU A 236 20.17 2.12 -4.89
N VAL A 237 19.66 2.81 -3.87
CA VAL A 237 18.36 2.51 -3.26
C VAL A 237 17.26 2.50 -4.32
N TRP A 238 17.17 3.57 -5.13
CA TRP A 238 16.15 3.68 -6.17
C TRP A 238 16.36 2.71 -7.34
N ALA A 239 17.61 2.39 -7.68
CA ALA A 239 17.93 1.36 -8.66
C ALA A 239 17.40 -0.01 -8.22
N LEU A 240 17.59 -0.37 -6.95
CA LEU A 240 17.10 -1.63 -6.39
C LEU A 240 15.57 -1.67 -6.30
N LEU A 241 14.91 -0.56 -5.95
CA LEU A 241 13.45 -0.46 -5.97
C LEU A 241 12.91 -0.64 -7.40
N ALA A 242 13.49 0.06 -8.38
CA ALA A 242 13.12 -0.11 -9.78
C ALA A 242 13.33 -1.57 -10.28
N LEU A 243 14.32 -2.28 -9.74
CA LEU A 243 14.51 -3.69 -10.05
C LEU A 243 13.38 -4.57 -9.50
N VAL A 244 12.80 -4.25 -8.33
CA VAL A 244 11.64 -4.97 -7.76
C VAL A 244 10.39 -4.79 -8.63
N MET A 245 10.31 -3.75 -9.45
CA MET A 245 9.22 -3.58 -10.42
C MET A 245 9.15 -4.73 -11.43
N VAL A 246 10.29 -5.31 -11.80
CA VAL A 246 10.33 -6.42 -12.80
C VAL A 246 9.53 -7.63 -12.32
N PRO A 247 9.77 -8.22 -11.13
CA PRO A 247 8.93 -9.31 -10.64
C PRO A 247 7.47 -8.88 -10.44
N GLN A 248 7.17 -7.66 -10.02
CA GLN A 248 5.80 -7.19 -9.91
C GLN A 248 5.08 -7.18 -11.27
N LEU A 249 5.70 -6.72 -12.34
CA LEU A 249 5.14 -6.77 -13.70
C LEU A 249 4.93 -8.21 -14.17
N ILE A 250 5.89 -9.10 -13.91
CA ILE A 250 5.75 -10.52 -14.23
C ILE A 250 4.56 -11.15 -13.49
N LEU A 251 4.41 -10.85 -12.20
CA LEU A 251 3.28 -11.31 -11.40
C LEU A 251 1.95 -10.75 -11.92
N SER A 252 1.92 -9.45 -12.30
CA SER A 252 0.75 -8.82 -12.92
C SER A 252 0.29 -9.55 -14.18
N LEU A 253 1.22 -9.98 -15.03
CA LEU A 253 0.92 -10.74 -16.25
C LEU A 253 0.45 -12.18 -15.96
N ARG A 254 0.86 -12.77 -14.82
CA ARG A 254 0.46 -14.11 -14.40
C ARG A 254 -0.89 -14.16 -13.71
N LEU A 255 -1.41 -13.05 -13.22
CA LEU A 255 -2.73 -12.93 -12.57
C LEU A 255 -3.86 -12.92 -13.61
N ARG A 256 -4.02 -14.04 -14.31
CA ARG A 256 -5.00 -14.23 -15.41
C ARG A 256 -6.41 -14.44 -14.85
N PRO A 257 -7.46 -14.03 -15.61
CA PRO A 257 -8.85 -14.18 -15.18
C PRO A 257 -9.29 -15.64 -14.96
N ASP A 258 -8.62 -16.59 -15.63
CA ASP A 258 -8.94 -18.03 -15.66
C ASP A 258 -8.24 -18.85 -14.55
N LEU A 259 -7.52 -18.20 -13.64
CA LEU A 259 -6.90 -18.89 -12.51
C LEU A 259 -7.95 -19.53 -11.60
N ALA A 260 -7.63 -20.73 -11.08
CA ALA A 260 -8.47 -21.43 -10.13
C ALA A 260 -8.72 -20.56 -8.88
N ARG A 261 -9.97 -20.43 -8.48
CA ARG A 261 -10.31 -19.67 -7.27
C ARG A 261 -9.91 -20.45 -6.02
N VAL A 262 -9.45 -19.71 -5.02
CA VAL A 262 -9.14 -20.25 -3.69
C VAL A 262 -10.45 -20.75 -3.06
N GLY A 263 -10.47 -22.01 -2.59
CA GLY A 263 -11.66 -22.65 -2.02
C GLY A 263 -12.57 -23.32 -3.05
N ALA A 264 -12.31 -23.23 -4.36
CA ALA A 264 -13.05 -24.02 -5.34
C ALA A 264 -12.73 -25.50 -5.15
N GLN A 265 -13.78 -26.34 -5.05
CA GLN A 265 -13.60 -27.79 -5.11
C GLN A 265 -13.07 -28.14 -6.49
N ILE A 266 -12.00 -28.91 -6.52
CA ILE A 266 -11.51 -29.51 -7.77
C ILE A 266 -12.37 -30.78 -7.93
N ASP A 267 -13.37 -30.71 -8.84
CA ASP A 267 -14.13 -31.87 -9.26
C ASP A 267 -13.23 -32.86 -10.03
#